data_b30aa5b75eb3c83850a603fe97f72f61
#
_entry.id   b30aa5b75eb3c83850a603fe97f72f61
#
_cell.length_a   1.000
_cell.length_b   1.000
_cell.length_c   1.000
_cell.angle_alpha   90.00
_cell.angle_beta   90.00
_cell.angle_gamma   90.00
#
_symmetry.space_group_name_H-M   'P 1'
#
loop_
_entity.id
_entity.type
_entity.pdbx_description
1 polymer ?
#
loop_
_entity_poly.entity_id
_entity_poly.type
_entity_poly.pdbx_seq_one_letter_code
_entity_poly.pdbx_strand_id
1 'polypeptide(L)'
;MARNLGSVPHFNSTKNLLEFPAACEDNGQKKEPMMRDNSKFSFRRASAPLSPEKSPSPSPASEPSVLRSQNGEVSGWRHPEGMNIGPTSNRTWRQPADLLEPLGKTDLLHTGHINGGKLVLCMVGLPGRGKSFIARKIARYLRWINYRTRVFSIARFRLEKLGAKQPASFFDPADAAATALREEILHDTLETMMTYLNRGGEVAILDGTNFNRYRRDLIRERVSKEDGYEVMWVETVATDDELVARRIDAMKLHGGSPDFIEESDFLQRVKMYRDAYETLQEDEGAFVKLFNGGKRLEINRFSGFLPTKITSFVMNLQTEPRPVFISRHGESLFNEKGLIGGDPGLSAVGSRYAEVLAEWVRRNPELPADRLCVWTSTMKRTRLTARFVRCRKLVQWRALREIEVGVCDGLTYNQVKELFPEEYRARQEDKLRYRYPRGESYLDVINRLEPILFEIERQKEPLLIVAHQAIHRCLYAYFLDLPAEEVPYLDIPLHTVIKLIPKNFGCGDMRWKLLEGAKHDH
;
A
#
# COMPACT_ATOMS: atom_id res chain seq x y z
N MET A 1 29.12 -8.75 53.09
CA MET A 1 28.34 -7.51 53.25
C MET A 1 27.40 -7.40 52.06
N ALA A 2 26.13 -7.64 52.30
CA ALA A 2 25.05 -7.63 51.35
C ALA A 2 24.57 -6.18 51.11
N ARG A 3 24.25 -5.82 49.85
CA ARG A 3 23.32 -4.70 49.58
C ARG A 3 22.49 -5.02 48.33
N ASN A 4 21.23 -5.27 48.60
CA ASN A 4 19.97 -5.05 47.88
C ASN A 4 20.02 -4.62 46.41
N LEU A 5 19.48 -5.49 45.57
CA LEU A 5 18.89 -5.16 44.27
C LEU A 5 17.37 -5.04 44.44
N GLY A 6 16.87 -3.84 44.15
CA GLY A 6 15.45 -3.52 44.18
C GLY A 6 14.69 -4.14 43.00
N SER A 7 13.56 -4.71 43.34
CA SER A 7 12.57 -5.33 42.45
C SER A 7 11.82 -4.32 41.60
N VAL A 8 11.69 -4.63 40.30
CA VAL A 8 10.80 -3.96 39.34
C VAL A 8 9.39 -4.53 39.50
N PRO A 9 8.32 -3.73 39.59
CA PRO A 9 6.97 -4.24 39.72
C PRO A 9 6.38 -4.68 38.39
N HIS A 10 5.88 -5.91 38.35
CA HIS A 10 4.96 -6.41 37.34
C HIS A 10 3.61 -5.66 37.40
N PHE A 11 3.21 -5.03 36.33
CA PHE A 11 1.85 -4.51 36.18
C PHE A 11 0.96 -5.59 35.55
N ASN A 12 0.20 -6.26 36.40
CA ASN A 12 -1.00 -7.00 36.01
C ASN A 12 -2.15 -6.01 35.94
N SER A 13 -2.75 -5.83 34.76
CA SER A 13 -3.98 -5.04 34.59
C SER A 13 -5.04 -5.88 33.91
N THR A 14 -5.79 -6.61 34.75
CA THR A 14 -7.12 -7.10 34.43
C THR A 14 -8.15 -6.15 35.03
N LYS A 15 -9.21 -5.87 34.25
CA LYS A 15 -10.48 -5.21 34.60
C LYS A 15 -10.48 -3.69 34.60
N ASN A 16 -11.13 -3.14 33.58
CA ASN A 16 -12.05 -2.01 33.73
C ASN A 16 -13.22 -2.15 32.75
N LEU A 17 -14.32 -2.64 33.29
CA LEU A 17 -15.68 -2.44 32.80
C LEU A 17 -16.00 -0.95 33.00
N LEU A 18 -16.20 -0.20 31.92
CA LEU A 18 -16.75 1.14 31.99
C LEU A 18 -18.27 1.04 32.01
N GLU A 19 -18.85 1.32 33.15
CA GLU A 19 -20.25 1.65 33.36
C GLU A 19 -20.56 2.97 32.68
N PHE A 20 -21.71 3.01 31.97
CA PHE A 20 -22.26 4.22 31.38
C PHE A 20 -23.19 4.90 32.39
N PRO A 21 -23.22 6.24 32.48
CA PRO A 21 -24.20 6.93 33.30
C PRO A 21 -25.56 6.95 32.63
N ALA A 22 -26.59 6.77 33.45
CA ALA A 22 -27.99 6.75 33.14
C ALA A 22 -28.52 8.12 32.67
N ALA A 23 -29.61 8.06 31.95
CA ALA A 23 -30.38 9.15 31.39
C ALA A 23 -30.78 10.22 32.41
N CYS A 24 -30.76 11.48 31.98
CA CYS A 24 -31.53 12.57 32.58
C CYS A 24 -32.83 12.78 31.80
N GLU A 25 -33.91 12.83 32.56
CA GLU A 25 -35.29 13.01 32.14
C GLU A 25 -35.61 14.41 31.64
N ASP A 26 -36.52 14.39 30.75
CA ASP A 26 -37.44 15.32 30.12
C ASP A 26 -37.88 16.56 30.94
N ASN A 27 -37.91 17.72 30.30
CA ASN A 27 -38.88 18.76 30.60
C ASN A 27 -39.32 19.51 29.32
N GLY A 28 -40.57 19.29 29.02
CA GLY A 28 -41.23 19.74 27.81
C GLY A 28 -41.48 21.24 27.71
N GLN A 29 -41.52 21.70 26.49
CA GLN A 29 -42.48 22.75 26.08
C GLN A 29 -42.82 22.61 24.58
N LYS A 30 -44.10 22.44 24.34
CA LYS A 30 -44.79 22.45 23.04
C LYS A 30 -44.69 23.81 22.36
N LYS A 31 -44.40 23.83 21.07
CA LYS A 31 -44.96 24.79 20.10
C LYS A 31 -45.01 24.15 18.71
N GLU A 32 -46.21 23.88 18.24
CA GLU A 32 -46.64 23.68 16.85
C GLU A 32 -47.12 25.01 16.24
N PRO A 33 -47.52 25.01 14.94
CA PRO A 33 -46.74 25.01 13.70
C PRO A 33 -47.07 26.24 12.84
N MET A 34 -46.29 26.49 11.80
CA MET A 34 -46.71 27.35 10.70
C MET A 34 -46.45 26.68 9.34
N MET A 35 -47.57 26.27 8.71
CA MET A 35 -47.64 25.95 7.28
C MET A 35 -47.27 27.18 6.44
N ARG A 36 -46.53 26.99 5.39
CA ARG A 36 -46.62 27.77 4.15
C ARG A 36 -46.55 26.82 2.96
N ASP A 37 -47.69 26.77 2.33
CA ASP A 37 -48.02 26.26 1.01
C ASP A 37 -47.26 27.04 -0.07
N ASN A 38 -46.72 26.37 -1.06
CA ASN A 38 -46.59 26.87 -2.42
C ASN A 38 -46.48 25.74 -3.43
N SER A 39 -47.63 25.53 -4.04
CA SER A 39 -47.87 24.70 -5.21
C SER A 39 -47.23 25.26 -6.48
N LYS A 40 -47.07 24.36 -7.45
CA LYS A 40 -46.96 24.52 -8.91
C LYS A 40 -45.53 24.56 -9.50
N PHE A 41 -45.08 23.39 -9.96
CA PHE A 41 -44.64 23.30 -11.37
C PHE A 41 -44.94 21.89 -11.88
N SER A 42 -45.89 21.84 -12.83
CA SER A 42 -46.26 20.65 -13.59
C SER A 42 -45.30 20.43 -14.75
N PHE A 43 -44.73 19.23 -14.86
CA PHE A 43 -44.18 18.76 -16.13
C PHE A 43 -45.05 17.64 -16.68
N ARG A 44 -45.57 17.88 -17.88
CA ARG A 44 -46.45 17.03 -18.67
C ARG A 44 -45.76 15.70 -19.03
N ARG A 45 -46.46 14.60 -18.77
CA ARG A 45 -46.24 13.31 -19.41
C ARG A 45 -46.59 13.40 -20.89
N ALA A 46 -45.71 12.98 -21.75
CA ALA A 46 -46.02 12.53 -23.10
C ALA A 46 -45.75 11.02 -23.15
N SER A 47 -46.81 10.28 -23.19
CA SER A 47 -46.83 8.83 -23.46
C SER A 47 -47.21 8.62 -24.92
N ALA A 48 -46.37 7.87 -25.66
CA ALA A 48 -46.80 7.15 -26.84
C ALA A 48 -46.00 5.82 -26.92
N PRO A 49 -46.66 4.68 -27.18
CA PRO A 49 -46.04 3.37 -27.21
C PRO A 49 -45.47 3.08 -28.62
N LEU A 50 -44.22 2.64 -28.71
CA LEU A 50 -43.68 2.04 -29.91
C LEU A 50 -43.76 0.51 -29.79
N SER A 51 -44.36 -0.09 -30.80
CA SER A 51 -44.53 -1.54 -31.03
C SER A 51 -43.17 -2.21 -31.24
N PRO A 52 -42.99 -3.48 -30.89
CA PRO A 52 -41.73 -4.20 -31.10
C PRO A 52 -41.59 -4.65 -32.54
N GLU A 53 -40.59 -4.17 -33.25
CA GLU A 53 -40.11 -4.76 -34.49
C GLU A 53 -39.36 -6.07 -34.20
N LYS A 54 -39.72 -7.11 -34.91
CA LYS A 54 -39.08 -8.42 -34.89
C LYS A 54 -37.72 -8.34 -35.58
N SER A 55 -36.66 -8.58 -34.82
CA SER A 55 -35.34 -8.90 -35.37
C SER A 55 -35.29 -10.35 -35.88
N PRO A 56 -34.66 -10.64 -37.04
CA PRO A 56 -34.54 -11.97 -37.57
C PRO A 56 -33.56 -12.81 -36.76
N SER A 57 -33.92 -14.05 -36.52
CA SER A 57 -33.10 -15.09 -35.89
C SER A 57 -31.84 -15.40 -36.73
N PRO A 58 -30.67 -15.60 -36.12
CA PRO A 58 -29.50 -16.07 -36.84
C PRO A 58 -29.61 -17.56 -37.12
N SER A 59 -29.31 -17.94 -38.35
CA SER A 59 -29.18 -19.35 -38.80
C SER A 59 -28.06 -20.06 -38.05
N PRO A 60 -28.15 -21.38 -37.83
CA PRO A 60 -27.13 -22.11 -37.08
C PRO A 60 -25.85 -22.22 -37.89
N ALA A 61 -24.75 -21.78 -37.26
CA ALA A 61 -23.40 -21.97 -37.78
C ALA A 61 -23.05 -23.44 -37.76
N SER A 62 -22.66 -23.99 -38.90
CA SER A 62 -22.16 -25.33 -39.10
C SER A 62 -20.90 -25.60 -38.29
N GLU A 63 -20.91 -26.68 -37.50
CA GLU A 63 -19.72 -27.20 -36.81
C GLU A 63 -18.63 -27.61 -37.83
N PRO A 64 -17.34 -27.37 -37.54
CA PRO A 64 -16.25 -27.84 -38.38
C PRO A 64 -16.08 -29.37 -38.21
N SER A 65 -16.24 -30.12 -39.28
CA SER A 65 -15.99 -31.55 -39.34
C SER A 65 -14.50 -31.86 -39.11
N VAL A 66 -14.20 -32.63 -38.07
CA VAL A 66 -12.87 -33.19 -37.81
C VAL A 66 -12.68 -34.42 -38.70
N LEU A 67 -11.84 -34.32 -39.73
CA LEU A 67 -11.35 -35.45 -40.53
C LEU A 67 -10.26 -36.17 -39.72
N ARG A 68 -10.58 -37.37 -39.21
CA ARG A 68 -9.59 -38.32 -38.68
C ARG A 68 -8.95 -39.07 -39.84
N SER A 69 -7.64 -38.95 -40.03
CA SER A 69 -6.88 -39.87 -40.87
C SER A 69 -6.58 -41.17 -40.09
N GLN A 70 -6.56 -42.28 -40.79
CA GLN A 70 -6.38 -43.61 -40.18
C GLN A 70 -4.94 -43.88 -39.67
N ASN A 71 -4.00 -42.93 -39.70
CA ASN A 71 -2.61 -43.14 -39.34
C ASN A 71 -2.09 -42.25 -38.19
N GLY A 72 -2.94 -41.74 -37.33
CA GLY A 72 -2.51 -41.21 -36.02
C GLY A 72 -1.64 -39.93 -36.01
N GLU A 73 -1.40 -39.27 -37.12
CA GLU A 73 -0.65 -38.02 -37.17
C GLU A 73 -1.58 -36.81 -37.28
N VAL A 74 -1.39 -35.83 -36.39
CA VAL A 74 -2.12 -34.56 -36.33
C VAL A 74 -1.51 -33.58 -37.35
N SER A 75 -2.19 -33.31 -38.45
CA SER A 75 -1.76 -32.31 -39.43
C SER A 75 -2.00 -30.90 -38.91
N GLY A 76 -0.95 -30.06 -39.06
CA GLY A 76 -0.92 -28.70 -38.55
C GLY A 76 -1.90 -27.74 -39.22
N TRP A 77 -2.22 -26.66 -38.55
CA TRP A 77 -3.07 -25.56 -38.99
C TRP A 77 -2.51 -24.82 -40.22
N ARG A 78 -3.33 -24.60 -41.23
CA ARG A 78 -2.96 -23.75 -42.38
C ARG A 78 -3.42 -22.30 -42.17
N HIS A 79 -2.53 -21.36 -42.40
CA HIS A 79 -2.84 -19.93 -42.45
C HIS A 79 -3.52 -19.57 -43.76
N PRO A 80 -4.45 -18.58 -43.84
CA PRO A 80 -5.22 -18.23 -45.03
C PRO A 80 -4.38 -17.71 -46.22
N GLU A 81 -3.12 -17.37 -46.05
CA GLU A 81 -2.28 -16.76 -47.09
C GLU A 81 -1.21 -17.70 -47.71
N GLY A 82 -1.33 -18.98 -47.57
CA GLY A 82 -0.60 -19.93 -48.43
C GLY A 82 0.92 -20.01 -48.26
N MET A 83 1.51 -19.45 -47.18
CA MET A 83 2.95 -19.64 -46.91
C MET A 83 3.19 -20.96 -46.16
N ASN A 84 3.79 -21.90 -46.85
CA ASN A 84 4.25 -23.17 -46.29
C ASN A 84 5.58 -22.93 -45.57
N ILE A 85 5.55 -22.86 -44.23
CA ILE A 85 6.77 -22.87 -43.41
C ILE A 85 7.05 -24.36 -43.11
N GLY A 86 7.89 -24.96 -43.93
CA GLY A 86 8.40 -26.31 -43.69
C GLY A 86 9.24 -26.38 -42.39
N PRO A 87 9.39 -27.57 -41.79
CA PRO A 87 10.16 -27.74 -40.56
C PRO A 87 11.64 -27.44 -40.83
N THR A 88 12.11 -26.30 -40.41
CA THR A 88 13.54 -26.00 -40.37
C THR A 88 14.14 -26.72 -39.18
N SER A 89 14.97 -27.73 -39.51
CA SER A 89 16.06 -28.33 -38.72
C SER A 89 15.79 -28.67 -37.25
N ASN A 90 16.09 -29.91 -36.87
CA ASN A 90 16.28 -30.48 -35.54
C ASN A 90 16.88 -29.48 -34.50
N ARG A 91 16.08 -28.63 -33.94
CA ARG A 91 16.32 -27.98 -32.64
C ARG A 91 15.57 -28.81 -31.62
N THR A 92 16.28 -29.71 -30.96
CA THR A 92 15.84 -30.23 -29.67
C THR A 92 15.51 -29.06 -28.78
N TRP A 93 14.25 -28.94 -28.36
CA TRP A 93 13.83 -28.03 -27.31
C TRP A 93 14.56 -28.46 -26.05
N ARG A 94 15.63 -27.76 -25.69
CA ARG A 94 16.21 -27.90 -24.36
C ARG A 94 15.13 -27.46 -23.36
N GLN A 95 14.91 -28.27 -22.36
CA GLN A 95 14.04 -27.90 -21.24
C GLN A 95 14.55 -26.58 -20.64
N PRO A 96 13.66 -25.65 -20.18
CA PRO A 96 14.09 -24.39 -19.57
C PRO A 96 15.09 -24.54 -18.40
N ALA A 97 15.14 -25.72 -17.78
CA ALA A 97 16.08 -26.05 -16.71
C ALA A 97 17.56 -26.08 -17.17
N ASP A 98 17.83 -26.30 -18.47
CA ASP A 98 19.21 -26.41 -18.98
C ASP A 98 19.84 -25.06 -19.35
N LEU A 99 19.09 -23.96 -19.26
CA LEU A 99 19.54 -22.60 -19.57
C LEU A 99 19.78 -21.73 -18.32
N LEU A 100 19.51 -22.27 -17.14
CA LEU A 100 19.72 -21.59 -15.89
C LEU A 100 21.01 -22.09 -15.26
N GLU A 101 22.15 -21.41 -15.53
CA GLU A 101 23.15 -21.32 -14.48
C GLU A 101 22.46 -20.82 -13.22
N PRO A 102 22.83 -21.29 -12.01
CA PRO A 102 22.17 -20.84 -10.79
C PRO A 102 22.46 -19.35 -10.59
N LEU A 103 21.67 -18.51 -11.23
CA LEU A 103 21.50 -17.12 -10.83
C LEU A 103 21.14 -17.17 -9.35
N GLY A 104 21.93 -16.48 -8.53
CA GLY A 104 21.71 -16.45 -7.08
C GLY A 104 20.24 -16.22 -6.79
N LYS A 105 19.69 -16.89 -5.80
CA LYS A 105 18.23 -16.94 -5.45
C LYS A 105 17.51 -15.57 -5.36
N THR A 106 18.23 -14.47 -5.49
CA THR A 106 17.76 -13.08 -5.45
C THR A 106 17.46 -12.48 -6.82
N ASP A 107 17.99 -12.99 -7.92
CA ASP A 107 17.96 -12.28 -9.21
C ASP A 107 16.73 -12.58 -10.07
N LEU A 108 16.01 -13.67 -9.81
CA LEU A 108 14.82 -14.07 -10.58
C LEU A 108 13.54 -13.24 -10.29
N LEU A 109 13.55 -12.42 -9.25
CA LEU A 109 12.34 -11.69 -8.81
C LEU A 109 12.25 -10.25 -9.32
N HIS A 110 13.32 -9.72 -9.92
CA HIS A 110 13.39 -8.35 -10.41
C HIS A 110 13.43 -8.28 -11.94
N THR A 111 12.60 -9.07 -12.61
CA THR A 111 12.49 -9.11 -14.08
C THR A 111 12.06 -7.79 -14.74
N GLY A 112 11.90 -6.71 -13.96
CA GLY A 112 11.65 -5.36 -14.46
C GLY A 112 12.91 -4.50 -14.65
N HIS A 113 14.07 -4.92 -14.14
CA HIS A 113 15.34 -4.20 -14.28
C HIS A 113 16.22 -4.82 -15.37
N ILE A 114 15.97 -4.42 -16.61
CA ILE A 114 16.80 -4.85 -17.75
C ILE A 114 18.24 -4.33 -17.63
N ASN A 115 18.52 -3.32 -16.78
CA ASN A 115 19.83 -2.68 -16.70
C ASN A 115 20.47 -2.61 -15.31
N GLY A 116 19.94 -3.28 -14.28
CA GLY A 116 20.59 -3.31 -12.94
C GLY A 116 20.85 -1.95 -12.27
N GLY A 117 20.20 -0.88 -12.76
CA GLY A 117 20.40 0.49 -12.30
C GLY A 117 19.94 0.70 -10.86
N LYS A 118 20.70 1.53 -10.10
CA LYS A 118 20.35 1.97 -8.75
C LYS A 118 19.67 3.33 -8.81
N LEU A 119 18.64 3.53 -7.97
CA LEU A 119 17.93 4.81 -7.92
C LEU A 119 18.26 5.56 -6.64
N VAL A 120 18.72 6.80 -6.80
CA VAL A 120 18.85 7.79 -5.73
C VAL A 120 17.69 8.76 -5.84
N LEU A 121 16.75 8.67 -4.90
CA LEU A 121 15.60 9.55 -4.80
C LEU A 121 15.89 10.67 -3.81
N CYS A 122 15.89 11.92 -4.25
CA CYS A 122 16.23 13.07 -3.42
C CYS A 122 15.01 13.94 -3.15
N MET A 123 14.74 14.22 -1.87
CA MET A 123 13.67 15.13 -1.48
C MET A 123 14.13 16.59 -1.60
N VAL A 124 13.26 17.45 -2.12
CA VAL A 124 13.49 18.91 -2.26
C VAL A 124 12.33 19.68 -1.64
N GLY A 125 12.60 20.84 -1.03
CA GLY A 125 11.57 21.75 -0.51
C GLY A 125 11.87 22.31 0.87
N LEU A 126 11.14 23.35 1.25
CA LEU A 126 11.29 24.05 2.52
C LEU A 126 10.95 23.17 3.73
N PRO A 127 11.46 23.49 4.94
CA PRO A 127 11.05 22.82 6.17
C PRO A 127 9.53 22.87 6.38
N GLY A 128 8.93 21.84 7.01
CA GLY A 128 7.48 21.77 7.25
C GLY A 128 6.61 21.45 6.02
N ARG A 129 7.18 21.20 4.85
CA ARG A 129 6.43 20.92 3.62
C ARG A 129 6.09 19.44 3.39
N GLY A 130 6.38 18.57 4.35
CA GLY A 130 5.99 17.15 4.32
C GLY A 130 6.98 16.20 3.63
N LYS A 131 8.20 16.64 3.31
CA LYS A 131 9.23 15.81 2.65
C LYS A 131 9.46 14.46 3.32
N SER A 132 9.79 14.48 4.60
CA SER A 132 10.10 13.26 5.36
C SER A 132 8.92 12.31 5.49
N PHE A 133 7.68 12.83 5.50
CA PHE A 133 6.48 12.01 5.45
C PHE A 133 6.37 11.29 4.10
N ILE A 134 6.55 12.02 3.00
CA ILE A 134 6.48 11.47 1.64
C ILE A 134 7.64 10.49 1.41
N ALA A 135 8.87 10.82 1.82
CA ALA A 135 10.03 9.94 1.73
C ALA A 135 9.78 8.57 2.40
N ARG A 136 9.22 8.58 3.62
CA ARG A 136 8.87 7.34 4.33
C ARG A 136 7.74 6.57 3.67
N LYS A 137 6.72 7.27 3.15
CA LYS A 137 5.62 6.62 2.41
C LYS A 137 6.14 5.93 1.14
N ILE A 138 7.02 6.59 0.38
CA ILE A 138 7.67 6.00 -0.80
C ILE A 138 8.53 4.80 -0.40
N ALA A 139 9.36 4.93 0.64
CA ALA A 139 10.20 3.84 1.11
C ALA A 139 9.39 2.60 1.53
N ARG A 140 8.29 2.82 2.26
CA ARG A 140 7.37 1.76 2.67
C ARG A 140 6.73 1.06 1.47
N TYR A 141 6.25 1.83 0.50
CA TYR A 141 5.69 1.30 -0.72
C TYR A 141 6.71 0.46 -1.51
N LEU A 142 7.93 0.97 -1.69
CA LEU A 142 8.98 0.27 -2.42
C LEU A 142 9.41 -1.02 -1.71
N ARG A 143 9.56 -1.01 -0.37
CA ARG A 143 9.83 -2.22 0.41
C ARG A 143 8.72 -3.24 0.28
N TRP A 144 7.46 -2.78 0.32
CA TRP A 144 6.31 -3.66 0.18
C TRP A 144 6.24 -4.35 -1.20
N ILE A 145 6.61 -3.66 -2.28
CA ILE A 145 6.79 -4.29 -3.60
C ILE A 145 8.17 -4.95 -3.78
N ASN A 146 8.84 -5.25 -2.67
CA ASN A 146 10.07 -6.04 -2.57
C ASN A 146 11.34 -5.38 -3.13
N TYR A 147 11.44 -4.03 -3.14
CA TYR A 147 12.69 -3.31 -3.42
C TYR A 147 13.47 -3.04 -2.14
N ARG A 148 14.77 -3.35 -2.12
CA ARG A 148 15.68 -3.01 -1.02
C ARG A 148 15.88 -1.51 -0.96
N THR A 149 15.08 -0.86 -0.10
CA THR A 149 14.97 0.60 -0.01
C THR A 149 15.31 1.11 1.39
N ARG A 150 16.14 2.16 1.48
CA ARG A 150 16.49 2.83 2.74
C ARG A 150 16.39 4.35 2.62
N VAL A 151 15.92 4.99 3.70
CA VAL A 151 15.89 6.46 3.83
C VAL A 151 17.13 6.91 4.59
N PHE A 152 17.83 7.90 4.03
CA PHE A 152 18.98 8.58 4.61
C PHE A 152 18.57 10.02 4.92
N SER A 153 18.39 10.32 6.20
CA SER A 153 17.92 11.63 6.64
C SER A 153 19.11 12.48 7.07
N ILE A 154 19.35 13.57 6.35
CA ILE A 154 20.41 14.55 6.68
C ILE A 154 20.20 15.11 8.10
N ALA A 155 18.94 15.30 8.51
CA ALA A 155 18.63 15.76 9.87
C ALA A 155 19.06 14.73 10.94
N ARG A 156 18.93 13.44 10.65
CA ARG A 156 19.38 12.38 11.57
C ARG A 156 20.91 12.34 11.66
N PHE A 157 21.63 12.41 10.55
CA PHE A 157 23.10 12.48 10.55
C PHE A 157 23.60 13.70 11.31
N ARG A 158 22.96 14.86 11.12
CA ARG A 158 23.28 16.06 11.91
C ARG A 158 23.05 15.84 13.41
N LEU A 159 21.92 15.25 13.78
CA LEU A 159 21.59 14.94 15.17
C LEU A 159 22.65 14.02 15.82
N GLU A 160 23.09 13.00 15.10
CA GLU A 160 24.11 12.05 15.54
C GLU A 160 25.49 12.74 15.69
N LYS A 161 25.82 13.69 14.81
CA LYS A 161 27.12 14.39 14.80
C LYS A 161 27.19 15.59 15.75
N LEU A 162 26.13 16.39 15.83
CA LEU A 162 26.11 17.68 16.51
C LEU A 162 25.14 17.75 17.71
N GLY A 163 24.35 16.72 17.93
CA GLY A 163 23.26 16.74 18.92
C GLY A 163 22.00 17.46 18.43
N ALA A 164 20.97 17.43 19.30
CA ALA A 164 19.67 18.07 19.05
C ALA A 164 19.70 19.58 19.27
N LYS A 165 18.64 20.24 18.80
CA LYS A 165 18.34 21.65 19.11
C LYS A 165 19.40 22.63 18.59
N GLN A 166 19.85 22.46 17.34
CA GLN A 166 20.69 23.46 16.70
C GLN A 166 19.90 24.77 16.48
N PRO A 167 20.47 25.93 16.84
CA PRO A 167 19.80 27.22 16.71
C PRO A 167 19.52 27.58 15.25
N ALA A 168 18.59 28.49 15.01
CA ALA A 168 18.25 28.94 13.66
C ALA A 168 19.46 29.45 12.88
N SER A 169 20.42 30.16 13.55
CA SER A 169 21.65 30.65 12.96
C SER A 169 22.51 29.56 12.31
N PHE A 170 22.49 28.33 12.84
CA PHE A 170 23.17 27.18 12.22
C PHE A 170 22.68 26.91 10.79
N PHE A 171 21.46 27.31 10.44
CA PHE A 171 20.85 27.11 9.13
C PHE A 171 20.99 28.31 8.21
N ASP A 172 21.65 29.40 8.65
CA ASP A 172 21.88 30.58 7.84
C ASP A 172 22.84 30.24 6.67
N PRO A 173 22.43 30.44 5.41
CA PRO A 173 23.31 30.26 4.26
C PRO A 173 24.49 31.24 4.23
N ALA A 174 24.38 32.40 4.88
CA ALA A 174 25.43 33.41 4.93
C ALA A 174 26.56 33.05 5.92
N ASP A 175 26.33 32.18 6.88
CA ASP A 175 27.36 31.68 7.80
C ASP A 175 28.22 30.62 7.10
N ALA A 176 29.44 30.99 6.74
CA ALA A 176 30.39 30.12 6.03
C ALA A 176 30.82 28.92 6.87
N ALA A 177 31.03 29.09 8.20
CA ALA A 177 31.42 27.97 9.08
C ALA A 177 30.29 26.94 9.23
N ALA A 178 29.06 27.41 9.47
CA ALA A 178 27.88 26.54 9.53
C ALA A 178 27.60 25.90 8.17
N THR A 179 27.87 26.59 7.07
CA THR A 179 27.71 26.03 5.72
C THR A 179 28.69 24.90 5.46
N ALA A 180 29.99 25.09 5.77
CA ALA A 180 30.99 24.02 5.63
C ALA A 180 30.62 22.77 6.45
N LEU A 181 30.13 22.93 7.67
CA LEU A 181 29.71 21.84 8.53
C LEU A 181 28.46 21.13 7.98
N ARG A 182 27.50 21.86 7.38
CA ARG A 182 26.33 21.29 6.71
C ARG A 182 26.72 20.52 5.43
N GLU A 183 27.77 20.95 4.73
CA GLU A 183 28.29 20.23 3.56
C GLU A 183 29.02 18.95 3.97
N GLU A 184 29.82 18.99 5.04
CA GLU A 184 30.44 17.81 5.61
C GLU A 184 29.40 16.74 6.00
N ILE A 185 28.31 17.15 6.67
CA ILE A 185 27.20 16.24 7.01
C ILE A 185 26.53 15.67 5.76
N LEU A 186 26.37 16.47 4.71
CA LEU A 186 25.84 15.99 3.43
C LEU A 186 26.76 14.94 2.83
N HIS A 187 28.07 15.21 2.78
CA HIS A 187 29.08 14.29 2.27
C HIS A 187 29.04 12.95 3.02
N ASP A 188 29.09 12.96 4.35
CA ASP A 188 29.01 11.75 5.18
C ASP A 188 27.71 10.95 4.91
N THR A 189 26.59 11.66 4.73
CA THR A 189 25.31 11.04 4.40
C THR A 189 25.35 10.38 3.03
N LEU A 190 25.95 11.05 2.03
CA LEU A 190 26.08 10.51 0.67
C LEU A 190 26.99 9.29 0.65
N GLU A 191 28.16 9.31 1.30
CA GLU A 191 29.05 8.15 1.35
C GLU A 191 28.41 6.91 2.02
N THR A 192 27.66 7.16 3.10
CA THR A 192 26.87 6.08 3.74
C THR A 192 25.81 5.53 2.81
N MET A 193 25.15 6.39 2.04
CA MET A 193 24.14 6.03 1.06
C MET A 193 24.75 5.24 -0.10
N MET A 194 25.88 5.68 -0.65
CA MET A 194 26.58 4.97 -1.73
C MET A 194 27.08 3.60 -1.25
N THR A 195 27.61 3.51 -0.04
CA THR A 195 28.00 2.23 0.58
C THR A 195 26.80 1.26 0.67
N TYR A 196 25.62 1.75 1.05
CA TYR A 196 24.42 0.92 1.08
C TYR A 196 24.03 0.40 -0.31
N LEU A 197 24.03 1.28 -1.32
CA LEU A 197 23.72 0.88 -2.70
C LEU A 197 24.74 -0.14 -3.23
N ASN A 198 26.04 0.07 -2.99
CA ASN A 198 27.10 -0.84 -3.42
C ASN A 198 27.03 -2.22 -2.74
N ARG A 199 26.47 -2.30 -1.54
CA ARG A 199 26.21 -3.56 -0.80
C ARG A 199 24.89 -4.23 -1.17
N GLY A 200 24.28 -3.85 -2.27
CA GLY A 200 23.09 -4.51 -2.79
C GLY A 200 21.78 -3.78 -2.52
N GLY A 201 21.78 -2.57 -1.95
CA GLY A 201 20.61 -1.71 -1.95
C GLY A 201 20.18 -1.36 -3.38
N GLU A 202 18.90 -1.12 -3.62
CA GLU A 202 18.36 -0.82 -4.95
C GLU A 202 17.87 0.62 -5.04
N VAL A 203 17.26 1.12 -3.96
CA VAL A 203 16.78 2.50 -3.88
C VAL A 203 17.27 3.16 -2.60
N ALA A 204 17.93 4.29 -2.72
CA ALA A 204 18.30 5.14 -1.61
C ALA A 204 17.51 6.46 -1.66
N ILE A 205 16.86 6.83 -0.56
CA ILE A 205 16.07 8.06 -0.47
C ILE A 205 16.80 9.05 0.42
N LEU A 206 17.29 10.15 -0.17
CA LEU A 206 17.94 11.25 0.55
C LEU A 206 16.88 12.23 1.07
N ASP A 207 16.59 12.19 2.36
CA ASP A 207 15.63 13.09 3.02
C ASP A 207 16.36 14.34 3.55
N GLY A 208 16.23 15.43 2.81
CA GLY A 208 16.83 16.73 3.12
C GLY A 208 16.06 17.89 2.49
N THR A 209 16.46 19.13 2.78
CA THR A 209 15.87 20.32 2.15
C THR A 209 16.31 20.46 0.70
N ASN A 210 17.59 20.23 0.41
CA ASN A 210 18.23 20.33 -0.91
C ASN A 210 17.78 21.58 -1.67
N PHE A 211 17.81 22.74 -0.96
CA PHE A 211 17.04 23.93 -1.21
C PHE A 211 17.53 24.77 -2.39
N ASN A 212 18.81 24.65 -2.81
CA ASN A 212 19.37 25.38 -3.93
C ASN A 212 20.06 24.46 -4.94
N ARG A 213 20.30 24.99 -6.13
CA ARG A 213 20.90 24.26 -7.26
C ARG A 213 22.31 23.76 -6.93
N TYR A 214 23.15 24.60 -6.33
CA TYR A 214 24.51 24.21 -5.94
C TYR A 214 24.54 22.90 -5.12
N ARG A 215 23.69 22.80 -4.11
CA ARG A 215 23.61 21.60 -3.27
C ARG A 215 23.11 20.37 -4.05
N ARG A 216 22.21 20.57 -4.99
CA ARG A 216 21.70 19.49 -5.86
C ARG A 216 22.75 19.04 -6.87
N ASP A 217 23.57 19.97 -7.37
CA ASP A 217 24.69 19.65 -8.26
C ASP A 217 25.76 18.82 -7.56
N LEU A 218 26.12 19.13 -6.30
CA LEU A 218 27.01 18.30 -5.48
C LEU A 218 26.49 16.84 -5.35
N ILE A 219 25.18 16.68 -5.12
CA ILE A 219 24.56 15.36 -5.02
C ILE A 219 24.65 14.63 -6.37
N ARG A 220 24.29 15.30 -7.46
CA ARG A 220 24.33 14.74 -8.81
C ARG A 220 25.75 14.34 -9.20
N GLU A 221 26.72 15.20 -8.97
CA GLU A 221 28.14 14.93 -9.24
C GLU A 221 28.64 13.70 -8.47
N ARG A 222 28.27 13.58 -7.18
CA ARG A 222 28.66 12.40 -6.40
C ARG A 222 28.04 11.12 -6.92
N VAL A 223 26.76 11.12 -7.28
CA VAL A 223 26.05 9.93 -7.78
C VAL A 223 26.55 9.53 -9.16
N SER A 224 26.86 10.50 -10.04
CA SER A 224 27.32 10.26 -11.42
C SER A 224 28.71 9.60 -11.50
N LYS A 225 29.46 9.51 -10.39
CA LYS A 225 30.72 8.77 -10.32
C LYS A 225 30.54 7.26 -10.33
N GLU A 226 29.33 6.79 -10.12
CA GLU A 226 28.97 5.36 -10.14
C GLU A 226 28.17 5.04 -11.41
N ASP A 227 28.62 4.08 -12.17
CA ASP A 227 27.96 3.68 -13.41
C ASP A 227 26.59 3.04 -13.14
N GLY A 228 25.59 3.42 -13.92
CA GLY A 228 24.24 2.88 -13.83
C GLY A 228 23.42 3.41 -12.65
N TYR A 229 23.89 4.46 -11.94
CA TYR A 229 23.11 5.10 -10.90
C TYR A 229 22.35 6.32 -11.44
N GLU A 230 21.06 6.40 -11.11
CA GLU A 230 20.18 7.47 -11.56
C GLU A 230 19.70 8.33 -10.39
N VAL A 231 19.52 9.62 -10.63
CA VAL A 231 18.96 10.56 -9.65
C VAL A 231 17.55 10.96 -10.09
N MET A 232 16.59 10.88 -9.17
CA MET A 232 15.26 11.43 -9.31
C MET A 232 14.96 12.37 -8.16
N TRP A 233 14.35 13.52 -8.46
CA TRP A 233 13.99 14.51 -7.45
C TRP A 233 12.50 14.47 -7.14
N VAL A 234 12.16 14.66 -5.87
CA VAL A 234 10.76 14.85 -5.43
C VAL A 234 10.67 16.15 -4.66
N GLU A 235 10.13 17.18 -5.30
CA GLU A 235 9.95 18.50 -4.70
C GLU A 235 8.57 18.63 -4.08
N THR A 236 8.52 19.14 -2.84
CA THR A 236 7.27 19.42 -2.12
C THR A 236 7.09 20.92 -1.99
N VAL A 237 6.12 21.46 -2.73
CA VAL A 237 5.77 22.87 -2.76
C VAL A 237 4.46 23.09 -2.00
N ALA A 238 4.44 23.96 -0.99
CA ALA A 238 3.20 24.37 -0.31
C ALA A 238 3.07 25.89 -0.39
N THR A 239 2.08 26.32 -1.14
CA THR A 239 1.66 27.73 -1.30
C THR A 239 0.44 28.06 -0.45
N ASP A 240 -0.18 27.05 0.17
CA ASP A 240 -1.35 27.15 1.03
C ASP A 240 -0.87 27.30 2.48
N ASP A 241 -0.99 28.51 3.02
CA ASP A 241 -0.51 28.85 4.37
C ASP A 241 -1.27 28.12 5.47
N GLU A 242 -2.56 27.81 5.28
CA GLU A 242 -3.34 27.02 6.24
C GLU A 242 -2.83 25.57 6.32
N LEU A 243 -2.47 24.99 5.18
CA LEU A 243 -1.86 23.66 5.13
C LEU A 243 -0.53 23.63 5.88
N VAL A 244 0.26 24.70 5.74
CA VAL A 244 1.55 24.83 6.44
C VAL A 244 1.35 24.98 7.94
N ALA A 245 0.44 25.83 8.37
CA ALA A 245 0.11 26.03 9.79
C ALA A 245 -0.35 24.71 10.43
N ARG A 246 -1.31 24.01 9.82
CA ARG A 246 -1.77 22.69 10.30
C ARG A 246 -0.63 21.67 10.44
N ARG A 247 0.35 21.67 9.52
CA ARG A 247 1.51 20.77 9.60
C ARG A 247 2.47 21.15 10.73
N ILE A 248 2.67 22.44 10.98
CA ILE A 248 3.45 22.92 12.11
C ILE A 248 2.80 22.51 13.43
N ASP A 249 1.49 22.69 13.55
CA ASP A 249 0.73 22.26 14.73
C ASP A 249 0.79 20.73 14.94
N ALA A 250 0.66 19.96 13.88
CA ALA A 250 0.84 18.51 13.95
C ALA A 250 2.26 18.11 14.38
N MET A 251 3.28 18.87 14.00
CA MET A 251 4.67 18.65 14.47
C MET A 251 4.81 18.95 15.97
N LYS A 252 4.15 19.98 16.50
CA LYS A 252 4.14 20.30 17.94
C LYS A 252 3.51 19.15 18.76
N LEU A 253 2.33 18.67 18.32
CA LEU A 253 1.54 17.66 19.04
C LEU A 253 2.21 16.26 19.08
N HIS A 254 3.00 15.90 18.09
CA HIS A 254 3.53 14.54 17.92
C HIS A 254 5.04 14.43 18.22
N GLY A 255 5.58 15.33 19.04
CA GLY A 255 6.98 15.29 19.46
C GLY A 255 8.00 15.69 18.39
N GLY A 256 7.56 16.41 17.38
CA GLY A 256 8.36 17.20 16.44
C GLY A 256 9.52 16.52 15.70
N SER A 257 10.20 17.30 14.88
CA SER A 257 11.57 17.00 14.47
C SER A 257 12.50 17.12 15.71
N PRO A 258 13.55 16.30 15.85
CA PRO A 258 14.55 16.45 16.92
C PRO A 258 15.15 17.86 17.01
N ASP A 259 15.03 18.63 15.94
CA ASP A 259 15.51 20.01 15.85
C ASP A 259 14.44 21.07 16.12
N PHE A 260 13.22 20.65 16.47
CA PHE A 260 12.17 21.61 16.82
C PHE A 260 12.42 22.10 18.25
N ILE A 261 12.86 23.35 18.38
CA ILE A 261 13.09 24.02 19.67
C ILE A 261 11.78 24.71 20.07
N GLU A 262 11.40 25.71 19.30
CA GLU A 262 10.16 26.47 19.44
C GLU A 262 9.68 26.96 18.06
N GLU A 263 8.46 27.48 18.02
CA GLU A 263 7.85 27.92 16.76
C GLU A 263 8.57 29.10 16.13
N SER A 264 9.01 30.06 16.94
CA SER A 264 9.76 31.25 16.50
C SER A 264 11.07 30.87 15.81
N ASP A 265 11.85 29.94 16.39
CA ASP A 265 13.08 29.39 15.80
C ASP A 265 12.80 28.67 14.49
N PHE A 266 11.73 27.84 14.48
CA PHE A 266 11.34 27.13 13.27
C PHE A 266 10.94 28.06 12.13
N LEU A 267 10.16 29.11 12.42
CA LEU A 267 9.74 30.11 11.43
C LEU A 267 10.92 30.94 10.93
N GLN A 268 11.87 31.29 11.80
CA GLN A 268 13.11 31.99 11.42
C GLN A 268 13.93 31.11 10.46
N ARG A 269 14.08 29.83 10.75
CA ARG A 269 14.75 28.86 9.90
C ARG A 269 14.05 28.72 8.53
N VAL A 270 12.70 28.66 8.51
CA VAL A 270 11.93 28.64 7.26
C VAL A 270 12.18 29.88 6.42
N LYS A 271 12.28 31.08 7.06
CA LYS A 271 12.58 32.34 6.38
C LYS A 271 13.96 32.31 5.74
N MET A 272 15.00 31.93 6.48
CA MET A 272 16.37 31.80 5.96
C MET A 272 16.48 30.90 4.73
N TYR A 273 15.83 29.73 4.81
CA TYR A 273 15.79 28.82 3.66
C TYR A 273 14.96 29.34 2.49
N ARG A 274 13.89 30.11 2.74
CA ARG A 274 13.04 30.67 1.69
C ARG A 274 13.81 31.68 0.84
N ASP A 275 14.64 32.51 1.47
CA ASP A 275 15.40 33.56 0.79
C ASP A 275 16.48 32.98 -0.16
N ALA A 276 16.97 31.76 0.14
CA ALA A 276 17.96 31.03 -0.67
C ALA A 276 17.37 29.85 -1.46
N TYR A 277 16.04 29.75 -1.53
CA TYR A 277 15.39 28.61 -2.16
C TYR A 277 15.26 28.76 -3.67
N GLU A 278 15.75 27.75 -4.38
CA GLU A 278 15.62 27.61 -5.82
C GLU A 278 14.80 26.35 -6.14
N THR A 279 13.62 26.53 -6.76
CA THR A 279 12.79 25.40 -7.25
C THR A 279 13.51 24.65 -8.38
N LEU A 280 13.21 23.36 -8.53
CA LEU A 280 13.77 22.54 -9.61
C LEU A 280 13.49 23.14 -10.99
N GLN A 281 14.47 23.05 -11.90
CA GLN A 281 14.37 23.49 -13.28
C GLN A 281 14.42 22.29 -14.24
N GLU A 282 13.93 22.46 -15.46
CA GLU A 282 13.81 21.38 -16.47
C GLU A 282 15.15 20.72 -16.81
N ASP A 283 16.25 21.43 -16.68
CA ASP A 283 17.61 20.95 -16.97
C ASP A 283 18.21 20.10 -15.83
N GLU A 284 17.54 20.02 -14.66
CA GLU A 284 18.02 19.25 -13.52
C GLU A 284 17.68 17.74 -13.58
N GLY A 285 17.10 17.26 -14.67
CA GLY A 285 16.84 15.83 -14.88
C GLY A 285 15.44 15.40 -14.48
N ALA A 286 15.29 14.14 -14.07
CA ALA A 286 13.99 13.56 -13.74
C ALA A 286 13.46 14.08 -12.40
N PHE A 287 12.25 14.65 -12.39
CA PHE A 287 11.62 15.10 -11.15
C PHE A 287 10.10 15.04 -11.14
N VAL A 288 9.56 15.04 -9.93
CA VAL A 288 8.14 15.26 -9.64
C VAL A 288 8.00 16.37 -8.62
N LYS A 289 7.26 17.44 -8.94
CA LYS A 289 6.86 18.47 -7.97
C LYS A 289 5.44 18.23 -7.50
N LEU A 290 5.26 18.21 -6.18
CA LEU A 290 3.96 18.05 -5.52
C LEU A 290 3.52 19.38 -4.92
N PHE A 291 2.48 19.97 -5.48
CA PHE A 291 1.90 21.20 -4.98
C PHE A 291 0.80 20.91 -3.97
N ASN A 292 0.86 21.55 -2.80
CA ASN A 292 -0.17 21.52 -1.75
C ASN A 292 -0.64 20.10 -1.38
N GLY A 293 0.34 19.20 -1.17
CA GLY A 293 0.08 17.82 -0.78
C GLY A 293 -0.50 16.93 -1.88
N GLY A 294 -0.19 17.24 -3.15
CA GLY A 294 -0.62 16.44 -4.30
C GLY A 294 -1.88 16.97 -5.01
N LYS A 295 -2.37 18.19 -4.66
CA LYS A 295 -3.48 18.83 -5.41
C LYS A 295 -3.12 19.08 -6.89
N ARG A 296 -1.85 19.30 -7.20
CA ARG A 296 -1.30 19.43 -8.55
C ARG A 296 0.08 18.78 -8.59
N LEU A 297 0.44 18.17 -9.72
CA LEU A 297 1.77 17.64 -9.98
C LEU A 297 2.35 18.26 -11.24
N GLU A 298 3.67 18.38 -11.23
CA GLU A 298 4.48 18.74 -12.39
C GLU A 298 5.58 17.68 -12.53
N ILE A 299 5.74 17.14 -13.73
CA ILE A 299 6.62 16.00 -14.00
C ILE A 299 7.56 16.37 -15.13
N ASN A 300 8.86 16.08 -14.98
CA ASN A 300 9.88 16.35 -15.96
C ASN A 300 10.74 15.12 -16.27
N ARG A 301 11.05 14.91 -17.56
CA ARG A 301 11.99 13.90 -18.11
C ARG A 301 11.80 12.50 -17.51
N PHE A 302 10.58 12.03 -17.59
CA PHE A 302 10.17 10.81 -16.91
C PHE A 302 10.43 9.59 -17.79
N SER A 303 11.31 8.70 -17.36
CA SER A 303 11.58 7.43 -18.03
C SER A 303 11.93 6.34 -17.03
N GLY A 304 11.65 5.09 -17.38
CA GLY A 304 11.99 3.93 -16.57
C GLY A 304 10.86 3.44 -15.65
N PHE A 305 10.99 2.20 -15.22
CA PHE A 305 9.97 1.49 -14.45
C PHE A 305 9.79 2.06 -13.04
N LEU A 306 10.88 2.18 -12.26
CA LEU A 306 10.82 2.68 -10.88
C LEU A 306 10.33 4.12 -10.78
N PRO A 307 10.86 5.08 -11.58
CA PRO A 307 10.31 6.42 -11.59
C PRO A 307 8.81 6.45 -11.86
N THR A 308 8.30 5.64 -12.83
CA THR A 308 6.86 5.53 -13.12
C THR A 308 6.07 5.01 -11.93
N LYS A 309 6.54 3.97 -11.27
CA LYS A 309 5.91 3.40 -10.08
C LYS A 309 5.84 4.42 -8.93
N ILE A 310 6.96 5.10 -8.65
CA ILE A 310 7.05 6.13 -7.60
C ILE A 310 6.08 7.27 -7.89
N THR A 311 6.04 7.76 -9.13
CA THR A 311 5.13 8.85 -9.52
C THR A 311 3.67 8.43 -9.40
N SER A 312 3.32 7.24 -9.89
CA SER A 312 1.96 6.70 -9.77
C SER A 312 1.54 6.58 -8.30
N PHE A 313 2.44 6.15 -7.44
CA PHE A 313 2.19 6.10 -6.00
C PHE A 313 1.98 7.49 -5.40
N VAL A 314 2.89 8.43 -5.71
CA VAL A 314 2.86 9.79 -5.16
C VAL A 314 1.62 10.58 -5.61
N MET A 315 1.12 10.34 -6.84
CA MET A 315 -0.14 10.91 -7.35
C MET A 315 -1.36 10.55 -6.51
N ASN A 316 -1.32 9.41 -5.83
CA ASN A 316 -2.44 8.90 -5.04
C ASN A 316 -2.28 9.15 -3.54
N LEU A 317 -1.17 9.75 -3.09
CA LEU A 317 -0.94 10.01 -1.68
C LEU A 317 -1.91 11.04 -1.10
N GLN A 318 -2.58 10.66 -0.02
CA GLN A 318 -3.22 11.61 0.88
C GLN A 318 -2.27 11.97 2.03
N THR A 319 -2.26 13.25 2.36
CA THR A 319 -1.41 13.77 3.44
C THR A 319 -2.12 13.77 4.79
N GLU A 320 -3.44 13.57 4.82
CA GLU A 320 -4.21 13.47 6.05
C GLU A 320 -4.31 12.01 6.51
N PRO A 321 -3.84 11.70 7.72
CA PRO A 321 -3.96 10.35 8.29
C PRO A 321 -5.44 10.00 8.49
N ARG A 322 -5.84 8.80 8.12
CA ARG A 322 -7.17 8.29 8.39
C ARG A 322 -7.13 6.79 8.63
N PRO A 323 -8.00 6.29 9.51
CA PRO A 323 -8.05 4.87 9.78
C PRO A 323 -8.61 4.08 8.60
N VAL A 324 -8.10 2.86 8.43
CA VAL A 324 -8.63 1.84 7.53
C VAL A 324 -9.05 0.65 8.37
N PHE A 325 -10.27 0.19 8.19
CA PHE A 325 -10.78 -0.99 8.89
C PHE A 325 -10.69 -2.20 7.98
N ILE A 326 -10.15 -3.30 8.48
CA ILE A 326 -10.06 -4.56 7.77
C ILE A 326 -10.70 -5.67 8.57
N SER A 327 -11.36 -6.61 7.90
CA SER A 327 -11.96 -7.80 8.48
C SER A 327 -11.86 -8.97 7.53
N ARG A 328 -11.50 -10.15 8.00
CA ARG A 328 -11.68 -11.36 7.21
C ARG A 328 -13.18 -11.62 7.03
N HIS A 329 -13.53 -12.37 5.99
CA HIS A 329 -14.87 -12.94 5.85
C HIS A 329 -15.22 -13.79 7.09
N GLY A 330 -16.49 -13.94 7.40
CA GLY A 330 -16.95 -14.91 8.39
C GLY A 330 -16.51 -16.33 8.03
N GLU A 331 -16.43 -17.22 9.01
CA GLU A 331 -16.07 -18.62 8.79
C GLU A 331 -16.84 -19.20 7.58
N SER A 332 -16.13 -19.83 6.66
CA SER A 332 -16.72 -20.49 5.50
C SER A 332 -16.89 -22.00 5.74
N LEU A 333 -17.70 -22.66 4.93
CA LEU A 333 -17.84 -24.12 4.98
C LEU A 333 -16.51 -24.85 4.72
N PHE A 334 -15.55 -24.22 4.02
CA PHE A 334 -14.21 -24.78 3.84
C PHE A 334 -13.34 -24.60 5.08
N ASN A 335 -13.43 -23.44 5.76
CA ASN A 335 -12.73 -23.26 7.04
C ASN A 335 -13.20 -24.28 8.08
N GLU A 336 -14.52 -24.55 8.17
CA GLU A 336 -15.08 -25.56 9.07
C GLU A 336 -14.47 -26.96 8.82
N LYS A 337 -14.21 -27.31 7.54
CA LYS A 337 -13.64 -28.58 7.10
C LYS A 337 -12.11 -28.60 7.00
N GLY A 338 -11.43 -27.48 7.23
CA GLY A 338 -9.98 -27.35 7.05
C GLY A 338 -9.51 -27.41 5.59
N LEU A 339 -10.41 -27.12 4.62
CA LEU A 339 -10.10 -27.10 3.19
C LEU A 339 -9.58 -25.74 2.76
N ILE A 340 -8.61 -25.72 1.83
CA ILE A 340 -8.04 -24.51 1.26
C ILE A 340 -8.66 -24.18 -0.10
N GLY A 341 -8.61 -22.90 -0.48
CA GLY A 341 -9.11 -22.43 -1.79
C GLY A 341 -10.62 -22.28 -1.86
N GLY A 342 -11.17 -22.62 -3.04
CA GLY A 342 -12.60 -22.62 -3.36
C GLY A 342 -13.36 -21.31 -3.17
N ASP A 343 -14.65 -21.35 -3.50
CA ASP A 343 -15.58 -20.22 -3.24
C ASP A 343 -16.85 -20.71 -2.49
N PRO A 344 -16.70 -21.35 -1.31
CA PRO A 344 -17.83 -21.78 -0.49
C PRO A 344 -18.58 -20.59 0.10
N GLY A 345 -19.82 -20.84 0.53
CA GLY A 345 -20.58 -19.92 1.36
C GLY A 345 -20.07 -19.87 2.82
N LEU A 346 -20.74 -19.09 3.65
CA LEU A 346 -20.48 -19.03 5.08
C LEU A 346 -21.04 -20.27 5.80
N SER A 347 -20.38 -20.67 6.89
CA SER A 347 -20.93 -21.57 7.89
C SER A 347 -22.05 -20.89 8.69
N ALA A 348 -22.71 -21.61 9.58
CA ALA A 348 -23.68 -21.02 10.52
C ALA A 348 -23.03 -19.95 11.40
N VAL A 349 -21.82 -20.22 11.90
CA VAL A 349 -21.02 -19.28 12.71
C VAL A 349 -20.61 -18.07 11.89
N GLY A 350 -20.15 -18.28 10.65
CA GLY A 350 -19.81 -17.18 9.74
C GLY A 350 -21.00 -16.30 9.34
N SER A 351 -22.19 -16.89 9.20
CA SER A 351 -23.44 -16.15 8.97
C SER A 351 -23.80 -15.27 10.16
N ARG A 352 -23.65 -15.81 11.38
CA ARG A 352 -23.83 -15.03 12.62
C ARG A 352 -22.83 -13.89 12.72
N TYR A 353 -21.57 -14.12 12.33
CA TYR A 353 -20.58 -13.05 12.27
C TYR A 353 -21.00 -11.88 11.35
N ALA A 354 -21.61 -12.18 10.19
CA ALA A 354 -22.08 -11.12 9.29
C ALA A 354 -23.12 -10.19 9.95
N GLU A 355 -24.00 -10.72 10.81
CA GLU A 355 -24.96 -9.93 11.58
C GLU A 355 -24.26 -9.09 12.66
N VAL A 356 -23.36 -9.70 13.41
CA VAL A 356 -22.59 -9.04 14.48
C VAL A 356 -21.70 -7.94 13.92
N LEU A 357 -21.03 -8.17 12.77
CA LEU A 357 -20.23 -7.17 12.08
C LEU A 357 -21.09 -5.95 11.69
N ALA A 358 -22.26 -6.19 11.10
CA ALA A 358 -23.16 -5.11 10.70
C ALA A 358 -23.63 -4.27 11.89
N GLU A 359 -23.94 -4.91 13.01
CA GLU A 359 -24.33 -4.22 14.25
C GLU A 359 -23.16 -3.44 14.85
N TRP A 360 -21.94 -4.01 14.86
CA TRP A 360 -20.76 -3.31 15.33
C TRP A 360 -20.45 -2.07 14.46
N VAL A 361 -20.53 -2.20 13.13
CA VAL A 361 -20.37 -1.07 12.21
C VAL A 361 -21.41 0.02 12.47
N ARG A 362 -22.67 -0.37 12.68
CA ARG A 362 -23.76 0.57 12.96
C ARG A 362 -23.52 1.41 14.23
N ARG A 363 -22.90 0.82 15.25
CA ARG A 363 -22.58 1.48 16.52
C ARG A 363 -21.27 2.28 16.49
N ASN A 364 -20.44 2.09 15.48
CA ASN A 364 -19.14 2.74 15.42
C ASN A 364 -19.25 4.15 14.81
N PRO A 365 -18.97 5.22 15.57
CA PRO A 365 -19.12 6.60 15.09
C PRO A 365 -18.10 6.97 13.99
N GLU A 366 -17.01 6.22 13.84
CA GLU A 366 -16.02 6.43 12.79
C GLU A 366 -16.45 5.84 11.42
N LEU A 367 -17.55 5.06 11.39
CA LEU A 367 -18.07 4.38 10.20
C LEU A 367 -19.51 4.80 9.88
N PRO A 368 -19.80 6.11 9.74
CA PRO A 368 -21.16 6.58 9.48
C PRO A 368 -21.66 6.08 8.12
N ALA A 369 -22.87 5.50 8.08
CA ALA A 369 -23.42 4.80 6.93
C ALA A 369 -23.55 5.67 5.67
N ASP A 370 -23.77 6.96 5.81
CA ASP A 370 -23.88 7.95 4.72
C ASP A 370 -22.56 8.28 4.04
N ARG A 371 -21.42 7.97 4.70
CA ARG A 371 -20.07 8.19 4.17
C ARG A 371 -19.28 6.91 3.99
N LEU A 372 -19.64 5.82 4.67
CA LEU A 372 -18.90 4.58 4.67
C LEU A 372 -18.77 3.98 3.26
N CYS A 373 -17.54 3.67 2.87
CA CYS A 373 -17.22 2.81 1.74
C CYS A 373 -16.89 1.40 2.24
N VAL A 374 -17.53 0.38 1.67
CA VAL A 374 -17.22 -1.02 1.96
C VAL A 374 -16.64 -1.67 0.71
N TRP A 375 -15.47 -2.27 0.84
CA TRP A 375 -14.85 -3.04 -0.23
C TRP A 375 -14.86 -4.52 0.10
N THR A 376 -15.23 -5.34 -0.87
CA THR A 376 -15.18 -6.80 -0.73
C THR A 376 -14.41 -7.40 -1.90
N SER A 377 -13.99 -8.65 -1.78
CA SER A 377 -13.63 -9.42 -2.94
C SER A 377 -14.89 -9.83 -3.73
N THR A 378 -14.71 -10.42 -4.90
CA THR A 378 -15.82 -10.98 -5.70
C THR A 378 -16.27 -12.35 -5.20
N MET A 379 -15.63 -12.93 -4.18
CA MET A 379 -15.95 -14.25 -3.65
C MET A 379 -17.19 -14.24 -2.75
N LYS A 380 -17.97 -15.33 -2.77
CA LYS A 380 -19.26 -15.45 -2.06
C LYS A 380 -19.14 -15.10 -0.57
N ARG A 381 -18.14 -15.68 0.13
CA ARG A 381 -17.97 -15.53 1.56
C ARG A 381 -17.76 -14.06 2.00
N THR A 382 -17.02 -13.25 1.25
CA THR A 382 -16.82 -11.83 1.59
C THR A 382 -18.08 -11.00 1.34
N ARG A 383 -18.79 -11.28 0.23
CA ARG A 383 -20.05 -10.61 -0.11
C ARG A 383 -21.13 -10.92 0.91
N LEU A 384 -21.24 -12.19 1.33
CA LEU A 384 -22.19 -12.64 2.35
C LEU A 384 -21.86 -12.03 3.72
N THR A 385 -20.59 -11.87 4.07
CA THR A 385 -20.17 -11.22 5.33
C THR A 385 -20.58 -9.76 5.37
N ALA A 386 -20.45 -9.03 4.25
CA ALA A 386 -20.78 -7.61 4.18
C ALA A 386 -22.27 -7.32 3.90
N ARG A 387 -23.10 -8.32 3.65
CA ARG A 387 -24.49 -8.14 3.12
C ARG A 387 -25.42 -7.29 3.97
N PHE A 388 -25.21 -7.27 5.28
CA PHE A 388 -26.04 -6.51 6.21
C PHE A 388 -25.44 -5.15 6.60
N VAL A 389 -24.19 -4.84 6.17
CA VAL A 389 -23.54 -3.58 6.47
C VAL A 389 -24.18 -2.47 5.65
N ARG A 390 -24.79 -1.49 6.32
CA ARG A 390 -25.31 -0.29 5.67
C ARG A 390 -24.14 0.64 5.33
N CYS A 391 -24.02 1.04 4.08
CA CYS A 391 -22.94 1.89 3.60
C CYS A 391 -23.40 2.76 2.42
N ARG A 392 -22.69 3.87 2.19
CA ARG A 392 -22.89 4.73 1.02
C ARG A 392 -22.52 4.01 -0.29
N LYS A 393 -21.40 3.24 -0.27
CA LYS A 393 -20.87 2.60 -1.47
C LYS A 393 -20.29 1.22 -1.13
N LEU A 394 -20.77 0.21 -1.84
CA LEU A 394 -20.20 -1.13 -1.82
C LEU A 394 -19.46 -1.39 -3.14
N VAL A 395 -18.18 -1.72 -3.07
CA VAL A 395 -17.34 -2.01 -4.24
C VAL A 395 -16.78 -3.41 -4.12
N GLN A 396 -16.88 -4.18 -5.22
CA GLN A 396 -16.29 -5.52 -5.31
C GLN A 396 -15.03 -5.44 -6.17
N TRP A 397 -13.90 -5.89 -5.60
CA TRP A 397 -12.61 -5.90 -6.27
C TRP A 397 -12.15 -7.32 -6.56
N ARG A 398 -11.90 -7.65 -7.82
CA ARG A 398 -11.29 -8.94 -8.17
C ARG A 398 -9.90 -9.09 -7.53
N ALA A 399 -9.13 -8.03 -7.49
CA ALA A 399 -7.80 -8.02 -6.87
C ALA A 399 -7.80 -8.32 -5.35
N LEU A 400 -8.95 -8.24 -4.67
CA LEU A 400 -9.10 -8.64 -3.27
C LEU A 400 -9.46 -10.13 -3.08
N ARG A 401 -9.52 -10.97 -4.13
CA ARG A 401 -9.73 -12.42 -3.99
C ARG A 401 -8.57 -13.05 -3.23
N GLU A 402 -8.85 -14.17 -2.54
CA GLU A 402 -7.82 -14.91 -1.82
C GLU A 402 -6.71 -15.40 -2.76
N ILE A 403 -5.56 -15.73 -2.21
CA ILE A 403 -4.46 -16.34 -2.95
C ILE A 403 -4.96 -17.59 -3.67
N GLU A 404 -4.66 -17.72 -4.95
CA GLU A 404 -5.04 -18.87 -5.75
C GLU A 404 -4.08 -20.03 -5.46
N VAL A 405 -4.63 -21.12 -4.96
CA VAL A 405 -3.84 -22.30 -4.54
C VAL A 405 -3.73 -23.37 -5.64
N GLY A 406 -4.22 -23.07 -6.84
CA GLY A 406 -4.08 -23.90 -8.05
C GLY A 406 -4.51 -25.35 -7.85
N VAL A 407 -3.59 -26.30 -8.06
CA VAL A 407 -3.89 -27.75 -7.95
C VAL A 407 -4.23 -28.20 -6.53
N CYS A 408 -3.96 -27.38 -5.52
CA CYS A 408 -4.27 -27.68 -4.12
C CYS A 408 -5.69 -27.25 -3.71
N ASP A 409 -6.50 -26.74 -4.65
CA ASP A 409 -7.86 -26.26 -4.37
C ASP A 409 -8.76 -27.38 -3.87
N GLY A 410 -9.47 -27.15 -2.77
CA GLY A 410 -10.37 -28.13 -2.15
C GLY A 410 -9.67 -29.23 -1.34
N LEU A 411 -8.37 -29.16 -1.10
CA LEU A 411 -7.62 -30.10 -0.26
C LEU A 411 -7.40 -29.51 1.15
N THR A 412 -7.14 -30.41 2.10
CA THR A 412 -6.55 -30.03 3.40
C THR A 412 -5.02 -29.97 3.29
N TYR A 413 -4.34 -29.30 4.21
CA TYR A 413 -2.85 -29.29 4.23
C TYR A 413 -2.27 -30.70 4.43
N ASN A 414 -2.95 -31.61 5.14
CA ASN A 414 -2.52 -32.99 5.27
C ASN A 414 -2.62 -33.73 3.92
N GLN A 415 -3.69 -33.56 3.18
CA GLN A 415 -3.81 -34.10 1.83
C GLN A 415 -2.78 -33.51 0.86
N VAL A 416 -2.48 -32.20 0.96
CA VAL A 416 -1.40 -31.60 0.16
C VAL A 416 -0.05 -32.24 0.51
N LYS A 417 0.23 -32.52 1.78
CA LYS A 417 1.46 -33.19 2.22
C LYS A 417 1.56 -34.63 1.67
N GLU A 418 0.45 -35.33 1.60
CA GLU A 418 0.38 -36.72 1.09
C GLU A 418 0.45 -36.79 -0.43
N LEU A 419 -0.31 -35.93 -1.13
CA LEU A 419 -0.43 -35.98 -2.60
C LEU A 419 0.69 -35.21 -3.32
N PHE A 420 1.21 -34.14 -2.69
CA PHE A 420 2.22 -33.23 -3.25
C PHE A 420 3.32 -32.94 -2.24
N PRO A 421 4.10 -33.96 -1.78
CA PRO A 421 5.08 -33.79 -0.70
C PRO A 421 6.19 -32.81 -1.02
N GLU A 422 6.61 -32.70 -2.28
CA GLU A 422 7.63 -31.75 -2.73
C GLU A 422 7.12 -30.31 -2.65
N GLU A 423 5.91 -30.07 -3.13
CA GLU A 423 5.25 -28.77 -3.06
C GLU A 423 5.03 -28.33 -1.62
N TYR A 424 4.62 -29.26 -0.75
CA TYR A 424 4.46 -28.98 0.67
C TYR A 424 5.81 -28.56 1.29
N ARG A 425 6.90 -29.24 0.97
CA ARG A 425 8.26 -28.94 1.48
C ARG A 425 8.73 -27.57 0.97
N ALA A 426 8.66 -27.33 -0.35
CA ALA A 426 9.05 -26.05 -0.96
C ALA A 426 8.29 -24.86 -0.34
N ARG A 427 6.99 -25.05 -0.05
CA ARG A 427 6.19 -24.05 0.63
C ARG A 427 6.64 -23.80 2.09
N GLN A 428 7.12 -24.82 2.81
CA GLN A 428 7.62 -24.63 4.16
C GLN A 428 8.97 -23.91 4.18
N GLU A 429 9.81 -24.13 3.15
CA GLU A 429 11.12 -23.50 3.04
C GLU A 429 11.03 -22.00 2.75
N ASP A 430 10.17 -21.57 1.83
CA ASP A 430 9.96 -20.14 1.49
C ASP A 430 8.50 -19.83 1.16
N LYS A 431 7.70 -19.62 2.18
CA LYS A 431 6.27 -19.36 2.03
C LYS A 431 5.96 -18.04 1.30
N LEU A 432 6.88 -17.08 1.29
CA LEU A 432 6.71 -15.81 0.58
C LEU A 432 6.80 -15.98 -0.93
N ARG A 433 7.84 -16.70 -1.39
CA ARG A 433 8.17 -16.86 -2.81
C ARG A 433 7.58 -18.11 -3.43
N TYR A 434 7.22 -19.10 -2.60
CA TYR A 434 6.59 -20.30 -3.10
C TYR A 434 5.31 -19.97 -3.87
N ARG A 435 5.24 -20.46 -5.11
CA ARG A 435 4.06 -20.34 -5.97
C ARG A 435 3.40 -21.69 -6.12
N TYR A 436 2.11 -21.77 -5.76
CA TYR A 436 1.34 -22.97 -5.99
C TYR A 436 1.29 -23.32 -7.48
N PRO A 437 1.42 -24.59 -7.89
CA PRO A 437 1.28 -24.99 -9.28
C PRO A 437 -0.10 -24.55 -9.82
N ARG A 438 -0.08 -23.77 -10.90
CA ARG A 438 -1.26 -23.08 -11.48
C ARG A 438 -1.94 -22.08 -10.52
N GLY A 439 -1.23 -21.62 -9.51
CA GLY A 439 -1.72 -20.66 -8.53
C GLY A 439 -0.78 -19.46 -8.37
N GLU A 440 -0.83 -18.84 -7.19
CA GLU A 440 -0.09 -17.62 -6.84
C GLU A 440 0.90 -17.86 -5.70
N SER A 441 1.91 -17.01 -5.65
CA SER A 441 2.74 -16.75 -4.47
C SER A 441 2.22 -15.50 -3.73
N TYR A 442 2.74 -15.24 -2.52
CA TYR A 442 2.47 -13.96 -1.84
C TYR A 442 2.99 -12.76 -2.63
N LEU A 443 4.10 -12.90 -3.37
CA LEU A 443 4.60 -11.83 -4.24
C LEU A 443 3.63 -11.53 -5.39
N ASP A 444 2.99 -12.55 -5.97
CA ASP A 444 1.94 -12.34 -6.98
C ASP A 444 0.73 -11.60 -6.40
N VAL A 445 0.33 -11.96 -5.18
CA VAL A 445 -0.72 -11.26 -4.44
C VAL A 445 -0.35 -9.80 -4.21
N ILE A 446 0.86 -9.50 -3.76
CA ILE A 446 1.36 -8.12 -3.58
C ILE A 446 1.27 -7.35 -4.90
N ASN A 447 1.77 -7.93 -6.00
CA ASN A 447 1.75 -7.28 -7.31
C ASN A 447 0.33 -6.93 -7.78
N ARG A 448 -0.64 -7.85 -7.62
CA ARG A 448 -2.03 -7.54 -8.01
C ARG A 448 -2.79 -6.64 -7.04
N LEU A 449 -2.30 -6.50 -5.81
CA LEU A 449 -2.85 -5.56 -4.82
C LEU A 449 -2.34 -4.13 -4.99
N GLU A 450 -1.30 -3.89 -5.78
CA GLU A 450 -0.73 -2.56 -5.97
C GLU A 450 -1.77 -1.50 -6.39
N PRO A 451 -2.64 -1.72 -7.40
CA PRO A 451 -3.69 -0.77 -7.74
C PRO A 451 -4.70 -0.53 -6.60
N ILE A 452 -4.98 -1.56 -5.81
CA ILE A 452 -5.85 -1.46 -4.63
C ILE A 452 -5.20 -0.58 -3.57
N LEU A 453 -3.89 -0.72 -3.36
CA LEU A 453 -3.13 0.11 -2.45
C LEU A 453 -3.20 1.59 -2.84
N PHE A 454 -3.08 1.91 -4.13
CA PHE A 454 -3.24 3.28 -4.62
C PHE A 454 -4.65 3.83 -4.36
N GLU A 455 -5.67 3.02 -4.56
CA GLU A 455 -7.04 3.40 -4.23
C GLU A 455 -7.24 3.59 -2.71
N ILE A 456 -6.62 2.75 -1.86
CA ILE A 456 -6.65 2.93 -0.41
C ILE A 456 -5.95 4.24 -0.03
N GLU A 457 -4.77 4.52 -0.58
CA GLU A 457 -4.03 5.76 -0.29
C GLU A 457 -4.79 7.01 -0.77
N ARG A 458 -5.56 6.91 -1.86
CA ARG A 458 -6.38 8.00 -2.40
C ARG A 458 -7.72 8.21 -1.68
N GLN A 459 -8.21 7.18 -0.99
CA GLN A 459 -9.55 7.19 -0.37
C GLN A 459 -9.69 8.31 0.67
N LYS A 460 -10.77 9.08 0.63
CA LYS A 460 -11.07 10.18 1.58
C LYS A 460 -12.16 9.82 2.59
N GLU A 461 -13.05 8.91 2.24
CA GLU A 461 -14.15 8.48 3.07
C GLU A 461 -13.75 7.31 3.99
N PRO A 462 -14.46 7.09 5.10
CA PRO A 462 -14.24 5.92 5.94
C PRO A 462 -14.30 4.62 5.13
N LEU A 463 -13.37 3.71 5.37
CA LEU A 463 -13.19 2.50 4.59
C LEU A 463 -13.19 1.25 5.46
N LEU A 464 -14.06 0.29 5.12
CA LEU A 464 -14.03 -1.08 5.64
C LEU A 464 -13.74 -2.04 4.49
N ILE A 465 -12.69 -2.85 4.62
CA ILE A 465 -12.32 -3.88 3.65
C ILE A 465 -12.63 -5.25 4.23
N VAL A 466 -13.54 -5.98 3.60
CA VAL A 466 -13.88 -7.38 3.95
C VAL A 466 -13.27 -8.29 2.90
N ALA A 467 -12.17 -8.96 3.24
CA ALA A 467 -11.43 -9.79 2.31
C ALA A 467 -10.93 -11.10 2.99
N HIS A 468 -9.73 -11.53 2.69
CA HIS A 468 -9.20 -12.85 3.02
C HIS A 468 -7.89 -12.75 3.79
N GLN A 469 -7.39 -13.89 4.29
CA GLN A 469 -6.22 -13.92 5.14
C GLN A 469 -4.96 -13.42 4.43
N ALA A 470 -4.61 -14.00 3.26
CA ALA A 470 -3.38 -13.59 2.57
C ALA A 470 -3.45 -12.13 2.11
N ILE A 471 -4.62 -11.67 1.67
CA ILE A 471 -4.86 -10.28 1.27
C ILE A 471 -4.61 -9.32 2.44
N HIS A 472 -5.21 -9.60 3.59
CA HIS A 472 -5.06 -8.76 4.76
C HIS A 472 -3.65 -8.82 5.36
N ARG A 473 -2.94 -9.95 5.27
CA ARG A 473 -1.52 -10.05 5.61
C ARG A 473 -0.67 -9.09 4.79
N CYS A 474 -0.88 -9.05 3.47
CA CYS A 474 -0.17 -8.13 2.58
C CYS A 474 -0.50 -6.66 2.90
N LEU A 475 -1.77 -6.30 3.07
CA LEU A 475 -2.18 -4.94 3.40
C LEU A 475 -1.70 -4.51 4.81
N TYR A 476 -1.81 -5.40 5.79
CA TYR A 476 -1.35 -5.15 7.15
C TYR A 476 0.16 -4.89 7.20
N ALA A 477 0.94 -5.73 6.51
CA ALA A 477 2.39 -5.53 6.39
C ALA A 477 2.75 -4.18 5.76
N TYR A 478 2.02 -3.75 4.72
CA TYR A 478 2.21 -2.43 4.14
C TYR A 478 2.01 -1.32 5.19
N PHE A 479 0.91 -1.34 5.93
CA PHE A 479 0.61 -0.26 6.88
C PHE A 479 1.60 -0.19 8.03
N LEU A 480 2.04 -1.33 8.54
CA LEU A 480 2.98 -1.41 9.67
C LEU A 480 4.45 -1.37 9.24
N ASP A 481 4.75 -1.30 7.93
CA ASP A 481 6.11 -1.30 7.38
C ASP A 481 6.92 -2.55 7.80
N LEU A 482 6.26 -3.72 7.75
CA LEU A 482 6.88 -4.99 8.14
C LEU A 482 7.68 -5.58 6.97
N PRO A 483 8.75 -6.35 7.26
CA PRO A 483 9.50 -7.08 6.25
C PRO A 483 8.63 -8.03 5.43
N ALA A 484 8.94 -8.17 4.13
CA ALA A 484 8.17 -9.04 3.24
C ALA A 484 8.16 -10.51 3.70
N GLU A 485 9.25 -10.96 4.31
CA GLU A 485 9.44 -12.31 4.84
C GLU A 485 8.44 -12.65 5.98
N GLU A 486 7.99 -11.65 6.72
CA GLU A 486 7.02 -11.81 7.81
C GLU A 486 5.57 -11.92 7.31
N VAL A 487 5.27 -11.42 6.10
CA VAL A 487 3.91 -11.35 5.55
C VAL A 487 3.15 -12.67 5.66
N PRO A 488 3.70 -13.85 5.28
CA PRO A 488 2.98 -15.11 5.31
C PRO A 488 2.60 -15.60 6.73
N TYR A 489 3.19 -15.01 7.76
CA TYR A 489 3.07 -15.47 9.15
C TYR A 489 2.26 -14.52 10.03
N LEU A 490 1.83 -13.37 9.50
CA LEU A 490 1.06 -12.38 10.25
C LEU A 490 -0.29 -12.95 10.69
N ASP A 491 -0.64 -12.69 11.95
CA ASP A 491 -1.92 -13.13 12.51
C ASP A 491 -3.05 -12.16 12.12
N ILE A 492 -3.97 -12.68 11.31
CA ILE A 492 -5.22 -12.01 10.92
C ILE A 492 -6.37 -12.97 11.22
N PRO A 493 -6.90 -12.96 12.45
CA PRO A 493 -7.89 -13.95 12.88
C PRO A 493 -9.26 -13.73 12.23
N LEU A 494 -10.04 -14.81 12.12
CA LEU A 494 -11.46 -14.74 11.78
C LEU A 494 -12.23 -13.95 12.85
N HIS A 495 -13.39 -13.44 12.47
CA HIS A 495 -14.35 -12.76 13.36
C HIS A 495 -13.77 -11.57 14.13
N THR A 496 -12.71 -10.98 13.60
CA THR A 496 -12.02 -9.84 14.21
C THR A 496 -12.01 -8.66 13.23
N VAL A 497 -12.32 -7.48 13.72
CA VAL A 497 -12.09 -6.21 13.00
C VAL A 497 -10.78 -5.61 13.48
N ILE A 498 -9.93 -5.21 12.55
CA ILE A 498 -8.66 -4.54 12.82
C ILE A 498 -8.76 -3.13 12.24
N LYS A 499 -8.56 -2.12 13.09
CA LYS A 499 -8.42 -0.71 12.69
C LYS A 499 -6.95 -0.39 12.55
N LEU A 500 -6.53 -0.02 11.35
CA LEU A 500 -5.20 0.49 11.06
C LEU A 500 -5.23 2.01 11.17
N ILE A 501 -4.33 2.57 11.98
CA ILE A 501 -4.27 3.99 12.31
C ILE A 501 -2.94 4.55 11.78
N PRO A 502 -2.88 4.98 10.50
CA PRO A 502 -1.69 5.61 9.98
C PRO A 502 -1.34 6.88 10.77
N LYS A 503 -0.07 7.02 11.13
CA LYS A 503 0.50 8.18 11.83
C LYS A 503 1.57 8.82 10.96
N ASN A 504 2.02 10.02 11.33
CA ASN A 504 3.15 10.67 10.67
C ASN A 504 4.42 9.81 10.74
N PHE A 505 4.54 9.00 11.82
CA PHE A 505 5.65 8.08 12.06
C PHE A 505 5.06 6.69 12.39
N GLY A 506 4.98 5.80 11.38
CA GLY A 506 4.47 4.45 11.56
C GLY A 506 2.94 4.31 11.44
N CYS A 507 2.43 3.21 11.94
CA CYS A 507 1.01 2.88 12.01
C CYS A 507 0.73 2.15 13.32
N GLY A 508 -0.35 2.51 13.98
CA GLY A 508 -0.89 1.73 15.09
C GLY A 508 -2.01 0.81 14.61
N ASP A 509 -2.32 -0.22 15.39
CA ASP A 509 -3.51 -1.04 15.17
C ASP A 509 -4.32 -1.22 16.45
N MET A 510 -5.62 -1.44 16.27
CA MET A 510 -6.56 -1.81 17.33
C MET A 510 -7.42 -2.96 16.82
N ARG A 511 -7.72 -3.94 17.69
CA ARG A 511 -8.42 -5.16 17.30
C ARG A 511 -9.64 -5.39 18.17
N TRP A 512 -10.77 -5.77 17.56
CA TRP A 512 -12.00 -6.16 18.23
C TRP A 512 -12.40 -7.56 17.77
N LYS A 513 -12.29 -8.53 18.64
CA LYS A 513 -12.85 -9.85 18.43
C LYS A 513 -14.35 -9.77 18.68
N LEU A 514 -15.16 -9.92 17.62
CA LEU A 514 -16.61 -9.71 17.70
C LEU A 514 -17.39 -11.00 17.99
N LEU A 515 -16.81 -12.15 17.70
CA LEU A 515 -17.43 -13.44 17.93
C LEU A 515 -16.36 -14.49 18.28
N GLU A 516 -16.67 -15.35 19.25
CA GLU A 516 -15.84 -16.49 19.63
C GLU A 516 -16.21 -17.76 18.85
N GLY A 517 -15.35 -18.77 18.88
CA GLY A 517 -15.67 -20.12 18.37
C GLY A 517 -15.27 -20.41 16.93
N ALA A 518 -14.57 -19.49 16.22
CA ALA A 518 -13.97 -19.83 14.92
C ALA A 518 -12.80 -20.80 15.12
N LYS A 519 -12.76 -21.89 14.33
CA LYS A 519 -11.58 -22.77 14.28
C LYS A 519 -10.41 -21.95 13.69
N HIS A 520 -9.24 -22.00 14.35
CA HIS A 520 -8.04 -21.37 13.85
C HIS A 520 -7.58 -22.09 12.58
N ASP A 521 -7.37 -21.34 11.47
CA ASP A 521 -6.61 -21.81 10.33
C ASP A 521 -5.12 -21.88 10.74
N HIS A 522 -4.51 -23.03 10.56
CA HIS A 522 -3.08 -23.29 10.81
C HIS A 522 -2.18 -22.78 9.68
#